data_64d040821498e5bf3a5201f298eb7e58
#
_entry.id   64d040821498e5bf3a5201f298eb7e58
#
_cell.length_a   1.000
_cell.length_b   1.000
_cell.length_c   1.000
_cell.angle_alpha   90.00
_cell.angle_beta   90.00
_cell.angle_gamma   90.00
#
_symmetry.space_group_name_H-M   'P 1'
#
loop_
_entity.id
_entity.type
_entity.pdbx_description
1 polymer ?
#
loop_
_entity_poly.entity_id
_entity_poly.type
_entity_poly.pdbx_seq_one_letter_code
_entity_poly.pdbx_strand_id
1 'polypeptide(L)'
;MGEVAVIGAGVAGIQAALDIANHGIRVHLIEREPSIGGHMSQLDKTFPTNDCSMCILSPKMVDAERHENIILYTLTEVKEISGEVGNFKVTLLRHPRYVREHECNGCGDCVEACPVEVYNKYDAGVGVRKAIYKPHPQAVPNIMVRDSEHCIECGMCYDSCGKNAVMRNDEDGDREVTIYVASIVLTTGYETFDPRIKRNLRYLKVKDVITSLEFERLICASGPTGGVPRRLSNGEKPKSIVFVQCVGSRDMTINHGYCSCVCCMYAIKNAILLKEKNRDIDISMLYMDIRAYGKGYEEYYERAKGLGIRFIRGMPGEIIQGDDSPRIVVENTETGEILTLNPELVVLSVGMQPAKDAGRLAESLGITVAENGFYESENYQLNPVGTVRQGIYIAGAACAPKDIPDSVTQGEAAAMKAFRDAVTY
;
A
#
# COMPACT_ATOMS: atom_id res chain seq x y z
N MET A 1 24.16 23.41 -6.40
CA MET A 1 23.04 22.88 -5.60
C MET A 1 23.14 21.36 -5.61
N GLY A 2 23.00 20.73 -4.46
CA GLY A 2 23.02 19.27 -4.36
C GLY A 2 21.73 18.64 -4.92
N GLU A 3 21.78 17.35 -5.19
CA GLU A 3 20.62 16.55 -5.59
C GLU A 3 20.01 15.85 -4.37
N VAL A 4 18.77 15.37 -4.45
CA VAL A 4 18.09 14.68 -3.33
C VAL A 4 17.62 13.31 -3.77
N ALA A 5 17.77 12.30 -2.90
CA ALA A 5 17.16 10.98 -3.10
C ALA A 5 15.86 10.87 -2.27
N VAL A 6 14.78 10.42 -2.91
CA VAL A 6 13.53 10.05 -2.26
C VAL A 6 13.32 8.55 -2.44
N ILE A 7 13.34 7.79 -1.34
CA ILE A 7 13.29 6.33 -1.34
C ILE A 7 11.88 5.87 -0.94
N GLY A 8 11.16 5.32 -1.91
CA GLY A 8 9.75 4.96 -1.85
C GLY A 8 8.86 5.97 -2.55
N ALA A 9 8.17 5.54 -3.61
CA ALA A 9 7.28 6.38 -4.42
C ALA A 9 5.79 6.12 -4.12
N GLY A 10 5.44 6.00 -2.84
CA GLY A 10 4.08 6.13 -2.34
C GLY A 10 3.64 7.60 -2.30
N VAL A 11 2.44 7.88 -1.75
CA VAL A 11 1.86 9.23 -1.74
C VAL A 11 2.76 10.27 -1.07
N ALA A 12 3.43 9.92 0.04
CA ALA A 12 4.35 10.82 0.74
C ALA A 12 5.62 11.10 -0.09
N GLY A 13 6.18 10.07 -0.74
CA GLY A 13 7.38 10.21 -1.57
C GLY A 13 7.13 10.97 -2.86
N ILE A 14 6.02 10.73 -3.53
CA ILE A 14 5.60 11.50 -4.72
C ILE A 14 5.43 12.97 -4.36
N GLN A 15 4.75 13.27 -3.24
CA GLN A 15 4.59 14.66 -2.79
C GLN A 15 5.95 15.29 -2.49
N ALA A 16 6.80 14.62 -1.70
CA ALA A 16 8.12 15.13 -1.37
C ALA A 16 8.99 15.39 -2.61
N ALA A 17 8.96 14.47 -3.59
CA ALA A 17 9.71 14.61 -4.83
C ALA A 17 9.24 15.81 -5.66
N LEU A 18 7.92 15.99 -5.80
CA LEU A 18 7.34 17.12 -6.52
C LEU A 18 7.67 18.46 -5.86
N ASP A 19 7.56 18.55 -4.53
CA ASP A 19 7.85 19.79 -3.81
C ASP A 19 9.32 20.20 -3.96
N ILE A 20 10.26 19.25 -3.84
CA ILE A 20 11.68 19.53 -4.02
C ILE A 20 11.97 19.93 -5.48
N ALA A 21 11.43 19.17 -6.43
CA ALA A 21 11.67 19.37 -7.85
C ALA A 21 11.09 20.70 -8.36
N ASN A 22 9.93 21.14 -7.85
CA ASN A 22 9.32 22.44 -8.14
C ASN A 22 10.20 23.64 -7.72
N HIS A 23 11.13 23.43 -6.79
CA HIS A 23 12.12 24.43 -6.40
C HIS A 23 13.43 24.33 -7.20
N GLY A 24 13.45 23.58 -8.30
CA GLY A 24 14.58 23.48 -9.23
C GLY A 24 15.69 22.54 -8.78
N ILE A 25 15.48 21.73 -7.76
CA ILE A 25 16.44 20.70 -7.29
C ILE A 25 16.17 19.38 -8.01
N ARG A 26 17.24 18.73 -8.47
CA ARG A 26 17.14 17.39 -9.06
C ARG A 26 16.84 16.35 -7.99
N VAL A 27 15.83 15.51 -8.25
CA VAL A 27 15.35 14.46 -7.37
C VAL A 27 15.49 13.09 -8.03
N HIS A 28 16.10 12.15 -7.32
CA HIS A 28 16.10 10.74 -7.65
C HIS A 28 14.96 10.05 -6.88
N LEU A 29 13.86 9.76 -7.56
CA LEU A 29 12.71 9.07 -6.99
C LEU A 29 12.84 7.57 -7.22
N ILE A 30 13.03 6.79 -6.13
CA ILE A 30 13.41 5.38 -6.17
C ILE A 30 12.25 4.53 -5.67
N GLU A 31 11.81 3.54 -6.49
CA GLU A 31 10.71 2.65 -6.18
C GLU A 31 11.09 1.18 -6.50
N ARG A 32 10.84 0.29 -5.54
CA ARG A 32 11.12 -1.14 -5.71
C ARG A 32 10.11 -1.86 -6.60
N GLU A 33 8.87 -1.37 -6.63
CA GLU A 33 7.82 -1.96 -7.46
C GLU A 33 7.93 -1.45 -8.91
N PRO A 34 7.30 -2.13 -9.88
CA PRO A 34 7.36 -1.73 -11.29
C PRO A 34 6.57 -0.46 -11.63
N SER A 35 5.78 0.06 -10.69
CA SER A 35 5.02 1.31 -10.80
C SER A 35 5.02 2.06 -9.48
N ILE A 36 4.99 3.39 -9.55
CA ILE A 36 4.79 4.24 -8.38
C ILE A 36 3.33 4.28 -7.92
N GLY A 37 3.06 4.87 -6.76
CA GLY A 37 1.71 5.07 -6.20
C GLY A 37 1.48 4.35 -4.86
N GLY A 38 2.27 3.32 -4.54
CA GLY A 38 2.18 2.58 -3.29
C GLY A 38 0.79 2.01 -3.01
N HIS A 39 0.44 1.81 -1.74
CA HIS A 39 -0.86 1.25 -1.35
C HIS A 39 -2.06 2.13 -1.71
N MET A 40 -1.89 3.46 -1.84
CA MET A 40 -3.00 4.33 -2.25
C MET A 40 -3.54 3.95 -3.64
N SER A 41 -2.70 3.45 -4.54
CA SER A 41 -3.12 2.99 -5.87
C SER A 41 -4.06 1.77 -5.84
N GLN A 42 -4.03 0.98 -4.76
CA GLN A 42 -4.85 -0.21 -4.59
C GLN A 42 -6.24 0.06 -4.00
N LEU A 43 -6.47 1.27 -3.47
CA LEU A 43 -7.73 1.65 -2.83
C LEU A 43 -8.79 2.04 -3.87
N ASP A 44 -10.06 1.77 -3.58
CA ASP A 44 -11.19 2.25 -4.37
C ASP A 44 -11.42 3.74 -4.11
N LYS A 45 -11.71 4.07 -2.86
CA LYS A 45 -12.01 5.43 -2.42
C LYS A 45 -11.30 5.81 -1.13
N THR A 46 -11.17 7.11 -0.89
CA THR A 46 -10.62 7.67 0.35
C THR A 46 -11.73 8.08 1.31
N PHE A 47 -11.47 8.06 2.62
CA PHE A 47 -12.35 8.59 3.65
C PHE A 47 -11.90 10.00 4.08
N PRO A 48 -12.78 10.86 4.58
CA PRO A 48 -14.24 10.70 4.75
C PRO A 48 -15.03 11.17 3.52
N THR A 49 -14.37 11.66 2.46
CA THR A 49 -14.97 12.32 1.31
C THR A 49 -15.54 11.36 0.27
N ASN A 50 -15.14 10.08 0.29
CA ASN A 50 -15.43 9.08 -0.73
C ASN A 50 -14.92 9.44 -2.14
N ASP A 51 -13.86 10.23 -2.22
CA ASP A 51 -13.20 10.52 -3.49
C ASP A 51 -12.51 9.29 -4.05
N CYS A 52 -12.45 9.21 -5.36
CA CYS A 52 -11.72 8.16 -6.07
C CYS A 52 -10.22 8.27 -5.79
N SER A 53 -9.64 7.27 -5.21
CA SER A 53 -8.22 7.23 -4.83
C SER A 53 -7.29 7.47 -6.02
N MET A 54 -7.52 6.75 -7.13
CA MET A 54 -6.72 6.90 -8.35
C MET A 54 -6.94 8.22 -9.07
N CYS A 55 -8.13 8.82 -8.97
CA CYS A 55 -8.41 10.11 -9.59
C CYS A 55 -7.61 11.26 -8.95
N ILE A 56 -7.29 11.11 -7.66
CA ILE A 56 -6.43 12.05 -6.92
C ILE A 56 -4.95 11.73 -7.15
N LEU A 57 -4.58 10.45 -7.12
CA LEU A 57 -3.19 10.02 -7.15
C LEU A 57 -2.58 10.07 -8.57
N SER A 58 -3.33 9.62 -9.58
CA SER A 58 -2.81 9.46 -10.95
C SER A 58 -2.24 10.75 -11.55
N PRO A 59 -2.86 11.95 -11.41
CA PRO A 59 -2.25 13.18 -11.87
C PRO A 59 -0.87 13.43 -11.25
N LYS A 60 -0.73 13.25 -9.93
CA LYS A 60 0.55 13.43 -9.24
C LYS A 60 1.61 12.41 -9.68
N MET A 61 1.21 11.17 -9.99
CA MET A 61 2.12 10.16 -10.54
C MET A 61 2.65 10.59 -11.93
N VAL A 62 1.76 11.08 -12.79
CA VAL A 62 2.12 11.57 -14.12
C VAL A 62 2.97 12.84 -14.05
N ASP A 63 2.66 13.75 -13.13
CA ASP A 63 3.47 14.94 -12.90
C ASP A 63 4.89 14.57 -12.45
N ALA A 64 5.03 13.58 -11.54
CA ALA A 64 6.33 13.10 -11.08
C ALA A 64 7.15 12.45 -12.21
N GLU A 65 6.51 11.66 -13.11
CA GLU A 65 7.18 11.04 -14.25
C GLU A 65 7.66 12.05 -15.27
N ARG A 66 6.88 13.13 -15.49
CA ARG A 66 7.15 14.13 -16.54
C ARG A 66 7.96 15.32 -16.08
N HIS A 67 8.20 15.45 -14.80
CA HIS A 67 8.90 16.60 -14.24
C HIS A 67 10.38 16.57 -14.63
N GLU A 68 10.87 17.66 -15.24
CA GLU A 68 12.24 17.78 -15.76
C GLU A 68 13.34 17.56 -14.70
N ASN A 69 13.03 17.85 -13.43
CA ASN A 69 13.94 17.69 -12.30
C ASN A 69 13.75 16.37 -11.54
N ILE A 70 12.90 15.44 -11.99
CA ILE A 70 12.71 14.12 -11.35
C ILE A 70 13.26 13.04 -12.28
N ILE A 71 14.18 12.22 -11.73
CA ILE A 71 14.63 10.99 -12.36
C ILE A 71 13.96 9.83 -11.62
N LEU A 72 13.08 9.13 -12.32
CA LEU A 72 12.33 8.01 -11.77
C LEU A 72 13.08 6.68 -11.99
N TYR A 73 13.28 5.94 -10.89
CA TYR A 73 13.84 4.59 -10.87
C TYR A 73 12.79 3.63 -10.34
N THR A 74 12.16 2.84 -11.19
CA THR A 74 11.27 1.73 -10.79
C THR A 74 12.03 0.40 -10.85
N LEU A 75 11.52 -0.66 -10.17
CA LEU A 75 12.22 -1.94 -9.98
C LEU A 75 13.62 -1.75 -9.38
N THR A 76 13.77 -0.80 -8.46
CA THR A 76 15.08 -0.37 -7.99
C THR A 76 15.11 -0.32 -6.46
N GLU A 77 16.09 -1.00 -5.88
CA GLU A 77 16.32 -1.03 -4.44
C GLU A 77 17.62 -0.32 -4.07
N VAL A 78 17.67 0.15 -2.82
CA VAL A 78 18.91 0.66 -2.24
C VAL A 78 19.76 -0.51 -1.77
N LYS A 79 20.98 -0.61 -2.33
CA LYS A 79 21.98 -1.62 -1.99
C LYS A 79 22.89 -1.15 -0.86
N GLU A 80 23.41 0.07 -0.96
CA GLU A 80 24.40 0.62 -0.02
C GLU A 80 24.31 2.15 0.02
N ILE A 81 24.54 2.73 1.21
CA ILE A 81 24.63 4.18 1.41
C ILE A 81 25.88 4.48 2.25
N SER A 82 26.67 5.46 1.80
CA SER A 82 27.83 5.97 2.52
C SER A 82 27.95 7.50 2.39
N GLY A 83 28.89 8.10 3.09
CA GLY A 83 29.07 9.56 3.08
C GLY A 83 28.28 10.28 4.17
N GLU A 84 28.11 11.58 4.02
CA GLU A 84 27.47 12.49 4.98
C GLU A 84 26.62 13.54 4.27
N VAL A 85 25.90 14.36 5.05
CA VAL A 85 25.07 15.44 4.51
C VAL A 85 25.89 16.32 3.55
N GLY A 86 25.30 16.61 2.39
CA GLY A 86 25.96 17.30 1.29
C GLY A 86 26.64 16.36 0.29
N ASN A 87 27.00 15.13 0.67
CA ASN A 87 27.71 14.20 -0.21
C ASN A 87 27.46 12.72 0.16
N PHE A 88 26.20 12.29 0.17
CA PHE A 88 25.87 10.88 0.27
C PHE A 88 26.12 10.20 -1.08
N LYS A 89 26.80 9.04 -1.03
CA LYS A 89 26.90 8.10 -2.14
C LYS A 89 25.88 6.99 -1.93
N VAL A 90 24.93 6.87 -2.86
CA VAL A 90 23.87 5.86 -2.83
C VAL A 90 24.06 4.91 -3.99
N THR A 91 24.30 3.64 -3.71
CA THR A 91 24.36 2.57 -4.71
C THR A 91 22.99 1.91 -4.80
N LEU A 92 22.41 1.93 -5.98
CA LEU A 92 21.10 1.36 -6.32
C LEU A 92 21.32 0.05 -7.07
N LEU A 93 20.46 -0.93 -6.81
CA LEU A 93 20.33 -2.16 -7.59
C LEU A 93 19.02 -2.11 -8.37
N ARG A 94 19.11 -1.99 -9.68
CA ARG A 94 17.98 -1.99 -10.57
C ARG A 94 17.76 -3.39 -11.14
N HIS A 95 16.58 -3.95 -10.89
CA HIS A 95 16.16 -5.27 -11.38
C HIS A 95 15.64 -5.20 -12.82
N PRO A 96 15.76 -6.29 -13.56
CA PRO A 96 15.35 -6.33 -14.96
C PRO A 96 13.82 -6.22 -15.11
N ARG A 97 13.39 -5.46 -16.09
CA ARG A 97 12.01 -5.34 -16.51
C ARG A 97 11.66 -6.32 -17.63
N TYR A 98 12.68 -6.75 -18.38
CA TYR A 98 12.58 -7.54 -19.62
C TYR A 98 11.74 -6.86 -20.71
N VAL A 99 11.60 -5.54 -20.64
CA VAL A 99 10.91 -4.70 -21.61
C VAL A 99 11.70 -3.39 -21.75
N ARG A 100 12.04 -3.02 -22.98
CA ARG A 100 12.73 -1.75 -23.31
C ARG A 100 11.77 -0.60 -23.06
N GLU A 101 12.09 0.22 -22.07
CA GLU A 101 11.19 1.27 -21.55
C GLU A 101 10.87 2.33 -22.61
N HIS A 102 11.86 2.71 -23.41
CA HIS A 102 11.69 3.72 -24.46
C HIS A 102 10.93 3.23 -25.70
N GLU A 103 10.80 1.93 -25.88
CA GLU A 103 10.11 1.32 -27.02
C GLU A 103 8.68 0.92 -26.67
N CYS A 104 8.42 0.60 -25.39
CA CYS A 104 7.11 0.13 -24.95
C CYS A 104 6.10 1.28 -24.83
N ASN A 105 4.99 1.16 -25.52
CA ASN A 105 3.85 2.12 -25.45
C ASN A 105 2.69 1.63 -24.58
N GLY A 106 2.81 0.46 -23.93
CA GLY A 106 1.78 -0.09 -23.06
C GLY A 106 0.55 -0.66 -23.78
N CYS A 107 0.64 -1.06 -25.07
CA CYS A 107 -0.52 -1.51 -25.87
C CYS A 107 -1.25 -2.76 -25.32
N GLY A 108 -0.51 -3.70 -24.72
CA GLY A 108 -1.11 -4.93 -24.16
C GLY A 108 -1.00 -6.18 -25.02
N ASP A 109 -0.60 -6.11 -26.29
CA ASP A 109 -0.56 -7.26 -27.22
C ASP A 109 0.25 -8.45 -26.65
N CYS A 110 1.34 -8.17 -25.96
CA CYS A 110 2.16 -9.19 -25.29
C CYS A 110 1.44 -9.83 -24.09
N VAL A 111 0.52 -9.13 -23.44
CA VAL A 111 -0.30 -9.66 -22.33
C VAL A 111 -1.34 -10.64 -22.90
N GLU A 112 -2.02 -10.28 -23.98
CA GLU A 112 -2.99 -11.14 -24.66
C GLU A 112 -2.36 -12.41 -25.19
N ALA A 113 -1.13 -12.32 -25.73
CA ALA A 113 -0.39 -13.46 -26.25
C ALA A 113 0.14 -14.41 -25.15
N CYS A 114 0.24 -13.96 -23.90
CA CYS A 114 0.84 -14.77 -22.83
C CYS A 114 -0.10 -15.89 -22.35
N PRO A 115 0.32 -17.19 -22.39
CA PRO A 115 -0.51 -18.28 -21.93
C PRO A 115 -0.52 -18.47 -20.41
N VAL A 116 0.45 -17.87 -19.71
CA VAL A 116 0.65 -18.08 -18.26
C VAL A 116 -0.23 -17.16 -17.44
N GLU A 117 -0.95 -17.71 -16.46
CA GLU A 117 -1.73 -16.98 -15.48
C GLU A 117 -1.20 -17.23 -14.07
N VAL A 118 -1.05 -16.16 -13.30
CA VAL A 118 -0.58 -16.18 -11.90
C VAL A 118 -1.46 -15.29 -11.05
N TYR A 119 -1.45 -15.49 -9.74
CA TYR A 119 -2.13 -14.58 -8.81
C TYR A 119 -1.56 -13.17 -8.90
N ASN A 120 -2.45 -12.19 -8.95
CA ASN A 120 -2.06 -10.78 -9.04
C ASN A 120 -1.76 -10.22 -7.65
N LYS A 121 -0.49 -9.93 -7.38
CA LYS A 121 -0.04 -9.30 -6.12
C LYS A 121 -0.69 -7.92 -5.91
N TYR A 122 -0.88 -7.15 -6.98
CA TYR A 122 -1.55 -5.85 -6.91
C TYR A 122 -3.01 -5.97 -6.45
N ASP A 123 -3.70 -7.02 -6.83
CA ASP A 123 -5.04 -7.34 -6.36
C ASP A 123 -5.05 -8.17 -5.06
N ALA A 124 -3.99 -8.11 -4.28
CA ALA A 124 -3.84 -8.86 -3.03
C ALA A 124 -4.09 -10.39 -3.18
N GLY A 125 -3.90 -10.94 -4.38
CA GLY A 125 -4.08 -12.37 -4.67
C GLY A 125 -5.52 -12.79 -5.00
N VAL A 126 -6.52 -11.90 -4.94
CA VAL A 126 -7.92 -12.22 -5.31
C VAL A 126 -8.20 -12.10 -6.81
N GLY A 127 -7.24 -11.63 -7.59
CA GLY A 127 -7.25 -11.59 -9.05
C GLY A 127 -6.12 -12.39 -9.66
N VAL A 128 -6.17 -12.56 -10.98
CA VAL A 128 -5.10 -13.18 -11.77
C VAL A 128 -4.51 -12.17 -12.76
N ARG A 129 -3.27 -12.35 -13.15
CA ARG A 129 -2.57 -11.62 -14.21
C ARG A 129 -1.73 -12.55 -15.05
N LYS A 130 -1.31 -12.09 -16.22
CA LYS A 130 -0.34 -12.81 -17.03
C LYS A 130 1.10 -12.68 -16.48
N ALA A 131 2.01 -13.56 -16.90
CA ALA A 131 3.43 -13.46 -16.55
C ALA A 131 4.10 -12.22 -17.14
N ILE A 132 3.63 -11.72 -18.29
CA ILE A 132 3.92 -10.34 -18.73
C ILE A 132 2.67 -9.50 -18.54
N TYR A 133 2.80 -8.35 -17.90
CA TYR A 133 1.65 -7.60 -17.42
C TYR A 133 1.94 -6.11 -17.29
N LYS A 134 0.90 -5.31 -17.21
CA LYS A 134 0.92 -3.94 -16.73
C LYS A 134 0.60 -3.97 -15.23
N PRO A 135 1.34 -3.28 -14.36
CA PRO A 135 1.11 -3.33 -12.91
C PRO A 135 -0.33 -3.04 -12.50
N HIS A 136 -0.92 -1.99 -13.06
CA HIS A 136 -2.34 -1.64 -12.94
C HIS A 136 -2.74 -0.70 -14.09
N PRO A 137 -4.04 -0.44 -14.34
CA PRO A 137 -4.48 0.34 -15.50
C PRO A 137 -3.84 1.73 -15.64
N GLN A 138 -3.61 2.43 -14.51
CA GLN A 138 -3.00 3.76 -14.46
C GLN A 138 -1.52 3.72 -14.04
N ALA A 139 -0.81 2.61 -14.30
CA ALA A 139 0.58 2.46 -13.90
C ALA A 139 1.48 3.56 -14.49
N VAL A 140 2.40 4.04 -13.68
CA VAL A 140 3.45 4.99 -14.04
C VAL A 140 4.81 4.39 -13.61
N PRO A 141 5.71 4.17 -14.58
CA PRO A 141 5.56 4.39 -16.02
C PRO A 141 4.54 3.45 -16.69
N ASN A 142 3.96 3.90 -17.80
CA ASN A 142 2.99 3.12 -18.57
C ASN A 142 3.68 2.05 -19.44
N ILE A 143 4.37 1.12 -18.80
CA ILE A 143 5.24 0.13 -19.44
C ILE A 143 4.92 -1.26 -18.88
N MET A 144 4.98 -2.28 -19.73
CA MET A 144 4.84 -3.67 -19.32
C MET A 144 6.05 -4.14 -18.50
N VAL A 145 5.85 -5.17 -17.70
CA VAL A 145 6.91 -5.87 -16.97
C VAL A 145 6.68 -7.37 -17.09
N ARG A 146 7.78 -8.14 -17.19
CA ARG A 146 7.71 -9.59 -17.19
C ARG A 146 8.18 -10.16 -15.86
N ASP A 147 7.35 -11.01 -15.30
CA ASP A 147 7.63 -11.80 -14.10
C ASP A 147 8.47 -13.03 -14.50
N SER A 148 9.78 -12.94 -14.27
CA SER A 148 10.73 -14.01 -14.66
C SER A 148 10.55 -15.28 -13.82
N GLU A 149 10.02 -15.18 -12.60
CA GLU A 149 9.83 -16.35 -11.72
C GLU A 149 8.73 -17.29 -12.25
N HIS A 150 7.72 -16.74 -12.90
CA HIS A 150 6.58 -17.49 -13.41
C HIS A 150 6.59 -17.64 -14.94
N CYS A 151 7.49 -16.97 -15.64
CA CYS A 151 7.62 -17.03 -17.09
C CYS A 151 8.15 -18.38 -17.55
N ILE A 152 7.45 -19.05 -18.48
CA ILE A 152 7.87 -20.32 -19.07
C ILE A 152 8.74 -20.15 -20.33
N GLU A 153 9.17 -18.94 -20.64
CA GLU A 153 10.08 -18.59 -21.76
C GLU A 153 9.60 -19.05 -23.15
N CYS A 154 8.29 -19.14 -23.37
CA CYS A 154 7.72 -19.61 -24.65
C CYS A 154 7.92 -18.65 -25.83
N GLY A 155 8.34 -17.40 -25.61
CA GLY A 155 8.60 -16.41 -26.66
C GLY A 155 7.37 -15.70 -27.23
N MET A 156 6.14 -16.14 -26.97
CA MET A 156 4.91 -15.61 -27.60
C MET A 156 4.75 -14.09 -27.41
N CYS A 157 5.08 -13.55 -26.22
CA CYS A 157 5.04 -12.11 -25.96
C CYS A 157 6.09 -11.33 -26.75
N TYR A 158 7.24 -11.94 -27.05
CA TYR A 158 8.26 -11.36 -27.90
C TYR A 158 7.78 -11.28 -29.35
N ASP A 159 7.27 -12.39 -29.89
CA ASP A 159 6.81 -12.50 -31.27
C ASP A 159 5.57 -11.60 -31.56
N SER A 160 4.73 -11.36 -30.55
CA SER A 160 3.55 -10.49 -30.67
C SER A 160 3.85 -9.00 -30.56
N CYS A 161 5.07 -8.62 -30.11
CA CYS A 161 5.39 -7.22 -29.84
C CYS A 161 5.74 -6.44 -31.11
N GLY A 162 4.80 -5.73 -31.68
CA GLY A 162 4.99 -4.90 -32.89
C GLY A 162 5.99 -3.74 -32.71
N LYS A 163 6.40 -3.43 -31.46
CA LYS A 163 7.43 -2.44 -31.14
C LYS A 163 8.80 -3.05 -30.84
N ASN A 164 8.94 -4.38 -30.85
CA ASN A 164 10.14 -5.08 -30.44
C ASN A 164 10.65 -4.70 -29.05
N ALA A 165 9.74 -4.26 -28.16
CA ALA A 165 10.09 -3.80 -26.82
C ALA A 165 10.35 -4.94 -25.84
N VAL A 166 9.74 -6.12 -26.01
CA VAL A 166 9.96 -7.27 -25.13
C VAL A 166 11.34 -7.87 -25.41
N MET A 167 12.11 -8.13 -24.35
CA MET A 167 13.47 -8.68 -24.41
C MET A 167 13.47 -10.16 -24.04
N ARG A 168 14.50 -10.89 -24.49
CA ARG A 168 14.79 -12.25 -24.03
C ARG A 168 15.46 -12.21 -22.66
N ASN A 169 15.51 -13.33 -21.95
CA ASN A 169 16.07 -13.38 -20.59
C ASN A 169 17.55 -13.01 -20.50
N ASP A 170 18.32 -13.31 -21.52
CA ASP A 170 19.76 -13.02 -21.61
C ASP A 170 20.08 -11.58 -22.04
N GLU A 171 19.07 -10.80 -22.42
CA GLU A 171 19.23 -9.40 -22.87
C GLU A 171 19.07 -8.36 -21.73
N ASP A 172 18.59 -8.77 -20.56
CA ASP A 172 18.37 -7.88 -19.41
C ASP A 172 18.77 -8.57 -18.11
N GLY A 173 19.27 -7.79 -17.15
CA GLY A 173 19.71 -8.30 -15.85
C GLY A 173 19.87 -7.19 -14.84
N ASP A 174 20.24 -7.57 -13.63
CA ASP A 174 20.50 -6.62 -12.55
C ASP A 174 21.61 -5.64 -12.94
N ARG A 175 21.37 -4.34 -12.62
CA ARG A 175 22.34 -3.24 -12.91
C ARG A 175 22.55 -2.39 -11.68
N GLU A 176 23.80 -2.09 -11.39
CA GLU A 176 24.13 -1.13 -10.34
C GLU A 176 24.22 0.29 -10.92
N VAL A 177 23.60 1.23 -10.20
CA VAL A 177 23.65 2.65 -10.50
C VAL A 177 24.10 3.39 -9.24
N THR A 178 25.10 4.24 -9.36
CA THR A 178 25.56 5.08 -8.24
C THR A 178 25.12 6.51 -8.47
N ILE A 179 24.50 7.10 -7.45
CA ILE A 179 24.11 8.51 -7.41
C ILE A 179 24.76 9.21 -6.22
N TYR A 180 24.97 10.53 -6.35
CA TYR A 180 25.49 11.38 -5.29
C TYR A 180 24.45 12.43 -4.94
N VAL A 181 24.08 12.52 -3.66
CA VAL A 181 22.99 13.38 -3.22
C VAL A 181 23.37 14.12 -1.94
N ALA A 182 22.83 15.33 -1.76
CA ALA A 182 23.04 16.14 -0.56
C ALA A 182 22.22 15.61 0.63
N SER A 183 21.03 15.07 0.38
CA SER A 183 20.14 14.56 1.41
C SER A 183 19.25 13.42 0.91
N ILE A 184 18.64 12.71 1.87
CA ILE A 184 17.82 11.52 1.62
C ILE A 184 16.49 11.64 2.35
N VAL A 185 15.38 11.35 1.68
CA VAL A 185 14.03 11.27 2.27
C VAL A 185 13.53 9.82 2.17
N LEU A 186 13.24 9.20 3.31
CA LEU A 186 12.71 7.83 3.40
C LEU A 186 11.19 7.86 3.49
N THR A 187 10.54 7.27 2.52
CA THR A 187 9.08 7.16 2.40
C THR A 187 8.66 5.74 2.01
N THR A 188 9.35 4.75 2.57
CA THR A 188 9.22 3.32 2.22
C THR A 188 7.87 2.69 2.61
N GLY A 189 6.99 3.48 3.27
CA GLY A 189 5.63 3.08 3.59
C GLY A 189 5.55 1.99 4.66
N TYR A 190 4.62 1.05 4.45
CA TYR A 190 4.26 -0.01 5.40
C TYR A 190 3.89 -1.29 4.67
N GLU A 191 3.81 -2.40 5.41
CA GLU A 191 3.19 -3.64 4.96
C GLU A 191 1.85 -3.83 5.69
N THR A 192 0.92 -4.57 5.09
CA THR A 192 -0.30 -4.99 5.79
C THR A 192 0.00 -6.18 6.70
N PHE A 193 -0.63 -6.22 7.87
CA PHE A 193 -0.45 -7.34 8.80
C PHE A 193 -0.92 -8.66 8.18
N ASP A 194 -0.14 -9.73 8.38
CA ASP A 194 -0.48 -11.08 7.94
C ASP A 194 -1.38 -11.78 8.97
N PRO A 195 -2.69 -11.97 8.71
CA PRO A 195 -3.59 -12.54 9.69
C PRO A 195 -3.41 -14.05 9.93
N ARG A 196 -2.52 -14.75 9.20
CA ARG A 196 -2.17 -16.15 9.46
C ARG A 196 -1.56 -16.35 10.84
N ILE A 197 -0.94 -15.31 11.41
CA ILE A 197 -0.41 -15.29 12.77
C ILE A 197 -1.53 -15.47 13.81
N LYS A 198 -2.72 -14.93 13.54
CA LYS A 198 -3.91 -15.02 14.40
C LYS A 198 -4.76 -16.23 14.03
N ARG A 199 -4.35 -17.41 14.47
CA ARG A 199 -4.94 -18.70 14.06
C ARG A 199 -6.44 -18.83 14.34
N ASN A 200 -6.95 -18.16 15.36
CA ASN A 200 -8.37 -18.12 15.71
C ASN A 200 -9.23 -17.39 14.65
N LEU A 201 -8.65 -16.52 13.83
CA LEU A 201 -9.37 -15.82 12.77
C LEU A 201 -9.51 -16.65 11.48
N ARG A 202 -8.87 -17.81 11.38
CA ARG A 202 -9.00 -18.83 10.30
C ARG A 202 -8.80 -18.28 8.88
N TYR A 203 -8.08 -17.17 8.71
CA TYR A 203 -7.70 -16.67 7.40
C TYR A 203 -7.01 -17.76 6.55
N LEU A 204 -7.38 -17.87 5.26
CA LEU A 204 -7.02 -18.95 4.32
C LEU A 204 -7.48 -20.37 4.72
N LYS A 205 -8.14 -20.57 5.87
CA LYS A 205 -8.74 -21.84 6.27
C LYS A 205 -10.24 -21.86 6.00
N VAL A 206 -10.90 -20.72 6.17
CA VAL A 206 -12.31 -20.50 5.82
C VAL A 206 -12.32 -19.57 4.60
N LYS A 207 -12.87 -20.02 3.48
CA LYS A 207 -12.74 -19.34 2.16
C LYS A 207 -13.28 -17.91 2.14
N ASP A 208 -14.35 -17.63 2.86
CA ASP A 208 -15.02 -16.33 2.90
C ASP A 208 -14.52 -15.47 4.08
N VAL A 209 -13.29 -15.71 4.55
CA VAL A 209 -12.55 -14.83 5.48
C VAL A 209 -11.41 -14.20 4.70
N ILE A 210 -11.50 -12.90 4.46
CA ILE A 210 -10.57 -12.12 3.64
C ILE A 210 -10.03 -10.91 4.40
N THR A 211 -8.92 -10.36 3.94
CA THR A 211 -8.34 -9.11 4.47
C THR A 211 -9.07 -7.88 3.92
N SER A 212 -8.88 -6.75 4.58
CA SER A 212 -9.40 -5.46 4.12
C SER A 212 -8.83 -5.05 2.75
N LEU A 213 -7.57 -5.38 2.45
CA LEU A 213 -6.97 -5.04 1.15
C LEU A 213 -7.56 -5.92 0.02
N GLU A 214 -7.74 -7.22 0.27
CA GLU A 214 -8.46 -8.11 -0.66
C GLU A 214 -9.88 -7.58 -0.92
N PHE A 215 -10.57 -7.13 0.14
CA PHE A 215 -11.89 -6.55 0.02
C PHE A 215 -11.90 -5.24 -0.79
N GLU A 216 -10.93 -4.33 -0.56
CA GLU A 216 -10.76 -3.11 -1.36
C GLU A 216 -10.63 -3.44 -2.86
N ARG A 217 -9.85 -4.48 -3.20
CA ARG A 217 -9.69 -4.89 -4.60
C ARG A 217 -10.99 -5.48 -5.19
N LEU A 218 -11.79 -6.19 -4.40
CA LEU A 218 -13.09 -6.70 -4.85
C LEU A 218 -14.13 -5.59 -5.09
N ILE A 219 -14.12 -4.51 -4.30
CA ILE A 219 -15.08 -3.40 -4.46
C ILE A 219 -14.61 -2.30 -5.41
N CYS A 220 -13.35 -2.32 -5.81
CA CYS A 220 -12.78 -1.37 -6.76
C CYS A 220 -13.27 -1.66 -8.19
N ALA A 221 -13.70 -0.61 -8.90
CA ALA A 221 -14.19 -0.74 -10.29
C ALA A 221 -13.13 -1.31 -11.25
N SER A 222 -11.84 -1.04 -11.00
CA SER A 222 -10.71 -1.58 -11.75
C SER A 222 -10.18 -2.91 -11.20
N GLY A 223 -10.81 -3.44 -10.16
CA GLY A 223 -10.44 -4.72 -9.55
C GLY A 223 -11.04 -5.93 -10.28
N PRO A 224 -10.69 -7.15 -9.83
CA PRO A 224 -10.98 -8.39 -10.55
C PRO A 224 -12.47 -8.71 -10.68
N THR A 225 -13.32 -8.09 -9.87
CA THR A 225 -14.78 -8.31 -9.86
C THR A 225 -15.60 -7.13 -10.41
N GLY A 226 -14.92 -6.12 -10.99
CA GLY A 226 -15.58 -4.93 -11.54
C GLY A 226 -16.35 -4.12 -10.49
N GLY A 227 -15.87 -4.08 -9.24
CA GLY A 227 -16.46 -3.29 -8.16
C GLY A 227 -17.65 -3.93 -7.45
N VAL A 228 -17.88 -5.22 -7.66
CA VAL A 228 -18.95 -6.00 -7.01
C VAL A 228 -18.31 -7.02 -6.07
N PRO A 229 -18.46 -6.90 -4.74
CA PRO A 229 -17.91 -7.89 -3.82
C PRO A 229 -18.51 -9.27 -4.07
N ARG A 230 -17.65 -10.28 -4.03
CA ARG A 230 -18.03 -11.68 -4.24
C ARG A 230 -17.41 -12.56 -3.17
N ARG A 231 -18.15 -13.58 -2.77
CA ARG A 231 -17.67 -14.68 -1.91
C ARG A 231 -16.61 -15.48 -2.67
N LEU A 232 -15.51 -15.80 -2.01
CA LEU A 232 -14.46 -16.62 -2.63
C LEU A 232 -14.85 -18.11 -2.73
N SER A 233 -15.87 -18.54 -1.96
CA SER A 233 -16.35 -19.93 -1.97
C SER A 233 -17.15 -20.29 -3.21
N ASN A 234 -18.03 -19.38 -3.70
CA ASN A 234 -19.01 -19.68 -4.72
C ASN A 234 -19.22 -18.57 -5.78
N GLY A 235 -18.53 -17.42 -5.63
CA GLY A 235 -18.64 -16.29 -6.57
C GLY A 235 -19.91 -15.45 -6.44
N GLU A 236 -20.80 -15.74 -5.49
CA GLU A 236 -22.04 -14.99 -5.27
C GLU A 236 -21.80 -13.67 -4.55
N LYS A 237 -22.75 -12.73 -4.66
CA LYS A 237 -22.73 -11.48 -3.89
C LYS A 237 -23.15 -11.79 -2.46
N PRO A 238 -22.36 -11.36 -1.44
CA PRO A 238 -22.72 -11.57 -0.06
C PRO A 238 -23.92 -10.67 0.33
N LYS A 239 -24.86 -11.26 1.11
CA LYS A 239 -26.01 -10.56 1.70
C LYS A 239 -25.70 -10.06 3.09
N SER A 240 -24.68 -10.63 3.74
CA SER A 240 -24.24 -10.23 5.07
C SER A 240 -22.71 -10.22 5.17
N ILE A 241 -22.18 -9.16 5.81
CA ILE A 241 -20.73 -8.95 5.96
C ILE A 241 -20.43 -8.56 7.41
N VAL A 242 -19.40 -9.16 7.97
CA VAL A 242 -18.85 -8.76 9.27
C VAL A 242 -17.43 -8.23 9.09
N PHE A 243 -17.19 -6.99 9.54
CA PHE A 243 -15.85 -6.41 9.66
C PHE A 243 -15.30 -6.67 11.06
N VAL A 244 -14.10 -7.24 11.14
CA VAL A 244 -13.37 -7.47 12.40
C VAL A 244 -12.26 -6.44 12.51
N GLN A 245 -12.36 -5.53 13.48
CA GLN A 245 -11.41 -4.45 13.67
C GLN A 245 -10.12 -4.89 14.38
N CYS A 246 -9.09 -4.06 14.35
CA CYS A 246 -7.83 -4.21 15.10
C CYS A 246 -7.07 -5.52 14.84
N VAL A 247 -7.20 -6.13 13.65
CA VAL A 247 -6.46 -7.35 13.33
C VAL A 247 -4.97 -7.02 13.12
N GLY A 248 -4.12 -7.45 14.06
CA GLY A 248 -2.69 -7.10 14.04
C GLY A 248 -2.36 -5.71 14.59
N SER A 249 -3.29 -5.09 15.34
CA SER A 249 -3.11 -3.82 16.02
C SER A 249 -3.66 -3.89 17.43
N ARG A 250 -3.07 -3.11 18.38
CA ARG A 250 -3.50 -3.06 19.78
C ARG A 250 -3.45 -4.44 20.45
N ASP A 251 -2.48 -5.24 20.07
CA ASP A 251 -2.33 -6.63 20.49
C ASP A 251 -0.91 -6.88 21.03
N MET A 252 -0.78 -6.89 22.36
CA MET A 252 0.49 -7.12 23.04
C MET A 252 1.00 -8.57 22.88
N THR A 253 0.14 -9.52 22.51
CA THR A 253 0.55 -10.92 22.33
C THR A 253 1.47 -11.14 21.12
N ILE A 254 1.48 -10.18 20.20
CA ILE A 254 2.30 -10.17 18.99
C ILE A 254 3.21 -8.93 18.91
N ASN A 255 3.40 -8.25 20.03
CA ASN A 255 4.18 -7.01 20.14
C ASN A 255 3.68 -5.84 19.25
N HIS A 256 2.40 -5.83 18.90
CA HIS A 256 1.74 -4.77 18.15
C HIS A 256 0.78 -3.98 19.03
N GLY A 257 1.29 -3.40 20.15
CA GLY A 257 0.48 -2.62 21.10
C GLY A 257 -0.07 -1.31 20.52
N TYR A 258 0.46 -0.84 19.40
CA TYR A 258 0.06 0.40 18.74
C TYR A 258 -1.26 0.25 17.95
N CYS A 259 -1.93 1.38 17.73
CA CYS A 259 -3.07 1.49 16.82
C CYS A 259 -2.58 1.81 15.40
N SER A 260 -3.14 1.16 14.38
CA SER A 260 -2.85 1.48 12.97
C SER A 260 -3.59 2.72 12.45
N CYS A 261 -4.33 3.42 13.28
CA CYS A 261 -4.97 4.73 13.05
C CYS A 261 -6.04 4.80 11.95
N VAL A 262 -6.00 3.91 10.95
CA VAL A 262 -6.86 3.97 9.76
C VAL A 262 -7.92 2.88 9.68
N CYS A 263 -7.78 1.77 10.47
CA CYS A 263 -8.63 0.58 10.31
C CYS A 263 -10.11 0.88 10.50
N CYS A 264 -10.47 1.67 11.51
CA CYS A 264 -11.86 2.05 11.77
C CYS A 264 -12.45 2.81 10.58
N MET A 265 -11.72 3.80 10.09
CA MET A 265 -12.22 4.70 9.05
C MET A 265 -12.33 4.02 7.69
N TYR A 266 -11.35 3.20 7.27
CA TYR A 266 -11.49 2.51 5.98
C TYR A 266 -12.57 1.42 6.03
N ALA A 267 -12.77 0.73 7.16
CA ALA A 267 -13.84 -0.24 7.29
C ALA A 267 -15.22 0.44 7.28
N ILE A 268 -15.39 1.57 8.00
CA ILE A 268 -16.60 2.40 7.95
C ILE A 268 -16.86 2.89 6.53
N LYS A 269 -15.84 3.37 5.82
CA LYS A 269 -15.94 3.78 4.41
C LYS A 269 -16.47 2.63 3.54
N ASN A 270 -15.89 1.46 3.64
CA ASN A 270 -16.31 0.30 2.86
C ASN A 270 -17.75 -0.10 3.16
N ALA A 271 -18.15 -0.08 4.43
CA ALA A 271 -19.51 -0.39 4.85
C ALA A 271 -20.52 0.64 4.32
N ILE A 272 -20.22 1.94 4.37
CA ILE A 272 -21.05 3.00 3.81
C ILE A 272 -21.23 2.81 2.31
N LEU A 273 -20.14 2.62 1.57
CA LEU A 273 -20.19 2.41 0.11
C LEU A 273 -21.05 1.21 -0.29
N LEU A 274 -21.02 0.14 0.49
CA LEU A 274 -21.87 -1.04 0.26
C LEU A 274 -23.33 -0.74 0.53
N LYS A 275 -23.64 -0.08 1.66
CA LYS A 275 -25.01 0.31 2.03
C LYS A 275 -25.64 1.28 1.03
N GLU A 276 -24.84 2.17 0.46
CA GLU A 276 -25.31 3.10 -0.58
C GLU A 276 -25.64 2.39 -1.90
N LYS A 277 -24.86 1.35 -2.25
CA LYS A 277 -25.12 0.52 -3.44
C LYS A 277 -26.27 -0.48 -3.21
N ASN A 278 -26.43 -0.99 -1.99
CA ASN A 278 -27.45 -1.96 -1.62
C ASN A 278 -27.88 -1.75 -0.15
N ARG A 279 -29.04 -1.17 0.06
CA ARG A 279 -29.57 -0.88 1.41
C ARG A 279 -29.89 -2.12 2.23
N ASP A 280 -30.20 -3.22 1.57
CA ASP A 280 -30.65 -4.48 2.22
C ASP A 280 -29.50 -5.34 2.73
N ILE A 281 -28.25 -5.03 2.37
CA ILE A 281 -27.08 -5.78 2.85
C ILE A 281 -26.96 -5.63 4.38
N ASP A 282 -26.82 -6.76 5.10
CA ASP A 282 -26.60 -6.75 6.55
C ASP A 282 -25.10 -6.54 6.84
N ILE A 283 -24.77 -5.48 7.57
CA ILE A 283 -23.34 -5.19 7.89
C ILE A 283 -23.19 -4.99 9.38
N SER A 284 -22.24 -5.72 9.98
CA SER A 284 -21.83 -5.58 11.37
C SER A 284 -20.34 -5.31 11.48
N MET A 285 -19.94 -4.50 12.46
CA MET A 285 -18.55 -4.23 12.83
C MET A 285 -18.29 -4.71 14.25
N LEU A 286 -17.32 -5.61 14.41
CA LEU A 286 -16.80 -6.06 15.69
C LEU A 286 -15.60 -5.18 16.07
N TYR A 287 -15.66 -4.50 17.21
CA TYR A 287 -14.66 -3.48 17.57
C TYR A 287 -14.37 -3.45 19.09
N MET A 288 -13.21 -2.91 19.46
CA MET A 288 -12.87 -2.59 20.85
C MET A 288 -13.31 -1.17 21.22
N ASP A 289 -12.93 -0.19 20.39
CA ASP A 289 -13.43 1.18 20.34
C ASP A 289 -13.27 1.71 18.91
N ILE A 290 -14.07 2.69 18.53
CA ILE A 290 -13.96 3.37 17.23
C ILE A 290 -13.10 4.62 17.39
N ARG A 291 -12.08 4.74 16.54
CA ARG A 291 -11.18 5.89 16.51
C ARG A 291 -11.44 6.74 15.27
N ALA A 292 -12.22 7.81 15.45
CA ALA A 292 -12.65 8.75 14.43
C ALA A 292 -12.17 10.16 14.79
N TYR A 293 -10.85 10.38 14.87
CA TYR A 293 -10.27 11.61 15.43
C TYR A 293 -9.84 12.65 14.39
N GLY A 294 -10.00 12.37 13.09
CA GLY A 294 -9.71 13.33 12.01
C GLY A 294 -10.88 14.27 11.72
N LYS A 295 -10.64 15.28 10.87
CA LYS A 295 -11.67 16.25 10.46
C LYS A 295 -12.78 15.56 9.67
N GLY A 296 -14.01 15.63 10.19
CA GLY A 296 -15.20 15.01 9.58
C GLY A 296 -15.31 13.50 9.81
N TYR A 297 -14.42 12.89 10.63
CA TYR A 297 -14.42 11.44 10.83
C TYR A 297 -15.52 10.99 11.77
N GLU A 298 -15.84 11.79 12.81
CA GLU A 298 -16.94 11.48 13.72
C GLU A 298 -18.28 11.56 13.00
N GLU A 299 -18.50 12.59 12.21
CA GLU A 299 -19.71 12.77 11.41
C GLU A 299 -19.87 11.62 10.40
N TYR A 300 -18.76 11.13 9.87
CA TYR A 300 -18.75 9.98 8.97
C TYR A 300 -19.12 8.68 9.69
N TYR A 301 -18.68 8.51 10.93
CA TYR A 301 -19.06 7.40 11.79
C TYR A 301 -20.55 7.46 12.15
N GLU A 302 -21.07 8.63 12.52
CA GLU A 302 -22.52 8.82 12.79
C GLU A 302 -23.36 8.54 11.53
N ARG A 303 -22.88 8.93 10.34
CA ARG A 303 -23.53 8.57 9.07
C ARG A 303 -23.63 7.04 8.90
N ALA A 304 -22.59 6.29 9.25
CA ALA A 304 -22.61 4.84 9.17
C ALA A 304 -23.69 4.22 10.07
N LYS A 305 -23.84 4.72 11.30
CA LYS A 305 -24.91 4.31 12.22
C LYS A 305 -26.29 4.62 11.62
N GLY A 306 -26.46 5.83 11.08
CA GLY A 306 -27.71 6.26 10.42
C GLY A 306 -28.10 5.41 9.21
N LEU A 307 -27.15 4.76 8.55
CA LEU A 307 -27.39 3.80 7.46
C LEU A 307 -27.73 2.39 7.96
N GLY A 308 -27.79 2.17 9.27
CA GLY A 308 -28.14 0.89 9.88
C GLY A 308 -26.99 -0.13 9.89
N ILE A 309 -25.74 0.33 9.87
CA ILE A 309 -24.59 -0.53 10.13
C ILE A 309 -24.54 -0.80 11.63
N ARG A 310 -24.50 -2.08 12.02
CA ARG A 310 -24.47 -2.49 13.42
C ARG A 310 -23.03 -2.45 13.96
N PHE A 311 -22.85 -1.79 15.08
CA PHE A 311 -21.59 -1.75 15.81
C PHE A 311 -21.73 -2.61 17.08
N ILE A 312 -20.93 -3.68 17.18
CA ILE A 312 -20.95 -4.64 18.29
C ILE A 312 -19.59 -4.55 18.99
N ARG A 313 -19.60 -4.07 20.23
CA ARG A 313 -18.38 -3.94 21.02
C ARG A 313 -17.94 -5.30 21.53
N GLY A 314 -16.96 -5.89 20.85
CA GLY A 314 -16.42 -7.21 21.17
C GLY A 314 -15.46 -7.67 20.09
N MET A 315 -14.60 -8.59 20.44
CA MET A 315 -13.66 -9.23 19.50
C MET A 315 -14.04 -10.69 19.34
N PRO A 316 -13.91 -11.29 18.13
CA PRO A 316 -14.23 -12.68 17.93
C PRO A 316 -13.29 -13.56 18.77
N GLY A 317 -13.86 -14.47 19.56
CA GLY A 317 -13.09 -15.52 20.21
C GLY A 317 -12.49 -16.47 19.18
N GLU A 318 -13.32 -16.94 18.26
CA GLU A 318 -12.92 -17.78 17.12
C GLU A 318 -13.86 -17.57 15.93
N ILE A 319 -13.29 -17.71 14.73
CA ILE A 319 -14.05 -17.87 13.48
C ILE A 319 -13.95 -19.35 13.09
N ILE A 320 -15.07 -19.98 12.81
CA ILE A 320 -15.11 -21.40 12.39
C ILE A 320 -15.84 -21.55 11.06
N GLN A 321 -15.60 -22.66 10.37
CA GLN A 321 -16.38 -23.03 9.19
C GLN A 321 -17.76 -23.49 9.67
N GLY A 322 -18.82 -22.79 9.24
CA GLY A 322 -20.19 -23.28 9.31
C GLY A 322 -20.55 -24.10 8.07
N ASP A 323 -21.81 -24.47 7.94
CA ASP A 323 -22.27 -25.31 6.82
C ASP A 323 -22.05 -24.63 5.46
N ASP A 324 -22.55 -23.41 5.29
CA ASP A 324 -22.46 -22.64 4.03
C ASP A 324 -21.65 -21.33 4.16
N SER A 325 -21.28 -20.92 5.37
CA SER A 325 -20.64 -19.63 5.63
C SER A 325 -19.80 -19.63 6.91
N PRO A 326 -18.93 -18.63 7.11
CA PRO A 326 -18.24 -18.45 8.37
C PRO A 326 -19.21 -18.30 9.56
N ARG A 327 -18.87 -18.85 10.71
CA ARG A 327 -19.56 -18.63 11.98
C ARG A 327 -18.62 -17.96 12.98
N ILE A 328 -19.09 -16.89 13.61
CA ILE A 328 -18.32 -16.09 14.56
C ILE A 328 -19.01 -16.15 15.91
N VAL A 329 -18.27 -16.47 16.96
CA VAL A 329 -18.73 -16.35 18.35
C VAL A 329 -18.04 -15.13 18.96
N VAL A 330 -18.84 -14.20 19.49
CA VAL A 330 -18.38 -12.95 20.08
C VAL A 330 -19.18 -12.58 21.30
N GLU A 331 -18.53 -12.11 22.36
CA GLU A 331 -19.19 -11.46 23.49
C GLU A 331 -19.42 -9.98 23.15
N ASN A 332 -20.67 -9.52 23.25
CA ASN A 332 -20.95 -8.10 23.29
C ASN A 332 -20.61 -7.58 24.69
N THR A 333 -19.49 -6.89 24.83
CA THR A 333 -18.98 -6.43 26.13
C THR A 333 -19.79 -5.29 26.76
N GLU A 334 -20.76 -4.71 26.03
CA GLU A 334 -21.68 -3.72 26.58
C GLU A 334 -22.87 -4.37 27.31
N THR A 335 -23.31 -5.54 26.82
CA THR A 335 -24.47 -6.26 27.37
C THR A 335 -24.11 -7.53 28.12
N GLY A 336 -22.88 -8.07 27.94
CA GLY A 336 -22.46 -9.39 28.44
C GLY A 336 -23.07 -10.56 27.67
N GLU A 337 -23.76 -10.33 26.58
CA GLU A 337 -24.40 -11.37 25.77
C GLU A 337 -23.40 -12.05 24.81
N ILE A 338 -23.46 -13.37 24.75
CA ILE A 338 -22.70 -14.14 23.75
C ILE A 338 -23.53 -14.24 22.47
N LEU A 339 -23.02 -13.63 21.41
CA LEU A 339 -23.64 -13.62 20.11
C LEU A 339 -23.01 -14.65 19.18
N THR A 340 -23.83 -15.32 18.36
CA THR A 340 -23.38 -16.14 17.24
C THR A 340 -23.83 -15.47 15.94
N LEU A 341 -22.85 -15.08 15.13
CA LEU A 341 -23.07 -14.44 13.84
C LEU A 341 -22.69 -15.43 12.71
N ASN A 342 -23.52 -15.48 11.66
CA ASN A 342 -23.29 -16.33 10.48
C ASN A 342 -23.21 -15.47 9.22
N PRO A 343 -22.17 -14.62 9.06
CA PRO A 343 -22.04 -13.77 7.88
C PRO A 343 -21.65 -14.60 6.66
N GLU A 344 -22.05 -14.15 5.48
CA GLU A 344 -21.61 -14.75 4.22
C GLU A 344 -20.18 -14.34 3.85
N LEU A 345 -19.68 -13.22 4.40
CA LEU A 345 -18.30 -12.76 4.21
C LEU A 345 -17.77 -12.12 5.50
N VAL A 346 -16.53 -12.42 5.85
CA VAL A 346 -15.80 -11.79 6.95
C VAL A 346 -14.62 -11.00 6.40
N VAL A 347 -14.53 -9.73 6.78
CA VAL A 347 -13.43 -8.84 6.39
C VAL A 347 -12.56 -8.53 7.61
N LEU A 348 -11.34 -8.98 7.58
CA LEU A 348 -10.35 -8.70 8.62
C LEU A 348 -9.71 -7.34 8.37
N SER A 349 -10.02 -6.36 9.23
CA SER A 349 -9.45 -5.01 9.17
C SER A 349 -8.01 -5.04 9.67
N VAL A 350 -7.10 -5.45 8.79
CA VAL A 350 -5.69 -5.64 9.10
C VAL A 350 -4.97 -4.32 9.34
N GLY A 351 -4.08 -4.31 10.33
CA GLY A 351 -3.27 -3.15 10.67
C GLY A 351 -2.08 -2.95 9.72
N MET A 352 -1.40 -1.84 9.96
CA MET A 352 -0.12 -1.50 9.34
C MET A 352 1.02 -2.05 10.19
N GLN A 353 2.04 -2.60 9.54
CA GLN A 353 3.31 -2.98 10.16
C GLN A 353 4.47 -2.38 9.36
N PRO A 354 5.67 -2.25 9.95
CA PRO A 354 6.83 -1.72 9.25
C PRO A 354 7.12 -2.50 7.96
N ALA A 355 7.76 -1.85 6.99
CA ALA A 355 8.28 -2.55 5.82
C ALA A 355 9.30 -3.62 6.25
N LYS A 356 9.30 -4.77 5.58
CA LYS A 356 10.15 -5.93 5.97
C LYS A 356 11.65 -5.61 6.00
N ASP A 357 12.08 -4.70 5.18
CA ASP A 357 13.48 -4.27 5.05
C ASP A 357 13.81 -3.00 5.86
N ALA A 358 12.87 -2.47 6.64
CA ALA A 358 13.05 -1.23 7.40
C ALA A 358 14.27 -1.29 8.33
N GLY A 359 14.45 -2.38 9.08
CA GLY A 359 15.61 -2.56 9.96
C GLY A 359 16.95 -2.59 9.21
N ARG A 360 17.04 -3.35 8.11
CA ARG A 360 18.23 -3.42 7.26
C ARG A 360 18.59 -2.06 6.64
N LEU A 361 17.58 -1.36 6.15
CA LEU A 361 17.79 -0.03 5.56
C LEU A 361 18.17 1.00 6.64
N ALA A 362 17.56 0.95 7.82
CA ALA A 362 17.93 1.80 8.94
C ALA A 362 19.40 1.58 9.37
N GLU A 363 19.84 0.34 9.47
CA GLU A 363 21.24 0.00 9.79
C GLU A 363 22.21 0.56 8.74
N SER A 364 21.93 0.38 7.46
CA SER A 364 22.76 0.91 6.36
C SER A 364 22.79 2.44 6.34
N LEU A 365 21.74 3.08 6.81
CA LEU A 365 21.62 4.53 6.91
C LEU A 365 22.18 5.08 8.22
N GLY A 366 22.46 4.26 9.22
CA GLY A 366 22.88 4.69 10.57
C GLY A 366 21.78 5.49 11.29
N ILE A 367 20.52 5.11 11.11
CA ILE A 367 19.35 5.69 11.81
C ILE A 367 18.70 4.64 12.71
N THR A 368 17.78 5.05 13.58
CA THR A 368 17.12 4.18 14.54
C THR A 368 15.73 3.74 14.06
N VAL A 369 15.32 2.58 14.54
CA VAL A 369 13.93 2.12 14.51
C VAL A 369 13.40 2.01 15.92
N ALA A 370 12.13 2.36 16.14
CA ALA A 370 11.45 2.21 17.40
C ALA A 370 11.18 0.72 17.72
N GLU A 371 10.77 0.41 18.97
CA GLU A 371 10.46 -0.97 19.39
C GLU A 371 9.42 -1.66 18.49
N ASN A 372 8.52 -0.89 17.88
CA ASN A 372 7.51 -1.37 16.94
C ASN A 372 8.03 -1.55 15.50
N GLY A 373 9.32 -1.26 15.25
CA GLY A 373 10.00 -1.46 13.96
C GLY A 373 9.83 -0.35 12.94
N PHE A 374 9.07 0.71 13.20
CA PHE A 374 8.99 1.90 12.36
C PHE A 374 10.23 2.79 12.55
N TYR A 375 10.59 3.60 11.55
CA TYR A 375 11.69 4.54 11.69
C TYR A 375 11.40 5.57 12.78
N GLU A 376 12.41 5.84 13.60
CA GLU A 376 12.29 6.76 14.72
C GLU A 376 12.78 8.17 14.35
N SER A 377 11.97 9.17 14.65
CA SER A 377 12.41 10.56 14.55
C SER A 377 13.31 10.96 15.71
N GLU A 378 14.23 11.88 15.48
CA GLU A 378 15.10 12.45 16.51
C GLU A 378 14.31 13.04 17.69
N ASN A 379 13.21 13.73 17.38
CA ASN A 379 12.29 14.27 18.36
C ASN A 379 10.88 14.35 17.76
N TYR A 380 10.01 13.51 18.25
CA TYR A 380 8.64 13.41 17.73
C TYR A 380 7.86 14.74 17.76
N GLN A 381 8.10 15.60 18.75
CA GLN A 381 7.37 16.85 18.92
C GLN A 381 7.98 18.04 18.16
N LEU A 382 9.30 18.15 18.14
CA LEU A 382 10.00 19.32 17.61
C LEU A 382 10.66 19.08 16.26
N ASN A 383 10.98 17.81 15.94
CA ASN A 383 11.62 17.40 14.70
C ASN A 383 11.05 16.07 14.18
N PRO A 384 9.74 15.99 13.87
CA PRO A 384 9.04 14.74 13.58
C PRO A 384 9.48 14.06 12.26
N VAL A 385 10.23 14.75 11.41
CA VAL A 385 10.74 14.22 10.13
C VAL A 385 12.26 14.07 10.12
N GLY A 386 12.99 14.58 11.10
CA GLY A 386 14.44 14.42 11.21
C GLY A 386 14.81 13.10 11.88
N THR A 387 15.98 12.56 11.53
CA THR A 387 16.59 11.40 12.19
C THR A 387 17.82 11.82 12.99
N VAL A 388 18.38 10.88 13.74
CA VAL A 388 19.65 11.09 14.47
C VAL A 388 20.84 11.36 13.53
N ARG A 389 20.71 11.04 12.24
CA ARG A 389 21.71 11.30 11.22
C ARG A 389 21.32 12.49 10.36
N GLN A 390 22.11 13.57 10.42
CA GLN A 390 21.87 14.78 9.62
C GLN A 390 21.80 14.47 8.12
N GLY A 391 20.89 15.13 7.39
CA GLY A 391 20.68 14.95 5.96
C GLY A 391 19.78 13.76 5.60
N ILE A 392 19.31 12.98 6.60
CA ILE A 392 18.36 11.88 6.42
C ILE A 392 17.04 12.22 7.10
N TYR A 393 15.97 12.19 6.33
CA TYR A 393 14.61 12.54 6.73
C TYR A 393 13.66 11.37 6.50
N ILE A 394 12.62 11.28 7.31
CA ILE A 394 11.60 10.23 7.27
C ILE A 394 10.21 10.84 7.12
N ALA A 395 9.34 10.20 6.34
CA ALA A 395 7.97 10.68 6.18
C ALA A 395 6.97 9.56 5.85
N GLY A 396 5.69 9.85 6.07
CA GLY A 396 4.59 8.96 5.78
C GLY A 396 4.52 7.77 6.75
N ALA A 397 3.85 6.71 6.32
CA ALA A 397 3.63 5.52 7.15
C ALA A 397 4.91 4.73 7.49
N ALA A 398 6.06 5.11 6.93
CA ALA A 398 7.37 4.56 7.31
C ALA A 398 7.79 4.95 8.74
N CYS A 399 7.28 6.07 9.27
CA CYS A 399 7.60 6.56 10.62
C CYS A 399 6.62 6.01 11.68
N ALA A 400 5.37 5.87 11.33
CA ALA A 400 4.29 5.34 12.16
C ALA A 400 3.02 5.20 11.31
N PRO A 401 2.06 4.36 11.72
CA PRO A 401 0.74 4.33 11.08
C PRO A 401 0.07 5.70 11.05
N LYS A 402 -0.39 6.11 9.86
CA LYS A 402 -1.12 7.36 9.63
C LYS A 402 -1.95 7.30 8.34
N ASP A 403 -2.86 8.23 8.18
CA ASP A 403 -3.70 8.36 6.99
C ASP A 403 -2.98 9.09 5.83
N ILE A 404 -3.69 9.25 4.72
CA ILE A 404 -3.16 9.88 3.51
C ILE A 404 -2.84 11.37 3.73
N PRO A 405 -3.75 12.21 4.30
CA PRO A 405 -3.45 13.62 4.57
C PRO A 405 -2.23 13.84 5.45
N ASP A 406 -2.10 13.08 6.55
CA ASP A 406 -0.95 13.16 7.43
C ASP A 406 0.34 12.71 6.73
N SER A 407 0.25 11.69 5.87
CA SER A 407 1.40 11.22 5.08
C SER A 407 1.88 12.26 4.08
N VAL A 408 0.96 12.96 3.41
CA VAL A 408 1.27 14.06 2.48
C VAL A 408 1.93 15.21 3.21
N THR A 409 1.32 15.71 4.29
CA THR A 409 1.84 16.82 5.09
C THR A 409 3.25 16.52 5.63
N GLN A 410 3.48 15.28 6.08
CA GLN A 410 4.80 14.89 6.55
C GLN A 410 5.82 14.78 5.41
N GLY A 411 5.38 14.35 4.21
CA GLY A 411 6.19 14.38 2.98
C GLY A 411 6.66 15.80 2.64
N GLU A 412 5.75 16.78 2.67
CA GLU A 412 6.04 18.20 2.47
C GLU A 412 7.06 18.73 3.50
N ALA A 413 6.87 18.39 4.78
CA ALA A 413 7.79 18.80 5.84
C ALA A 413 9.21 18.22 5.67
N ALA A 414 9.32 16.95 5.27
CA ALA A 414 10.60 16.30 4.96
C ALA A 414 11.26 16.89 3.71
N ALA A 415 10.46 17.20 2.69
CA ALA A 415 10.91 17.84 1.46
C ALA A 415 11.59 19.18 1.72
N MET A 416 10.99 20.03 2.57
CA MET A 416 11.55 21.35 2.88
C MET A 416 12.88 21.26 3.65
N LYS A 417 13.05 20.24 4.49
CA LYS A 417 14.35 20.01 5.16
C LYS A 417 15.41 19.50 4.20
N ALA A 418 15.05 18.55 3.33
CA ALA A 418 15.93 18.02 2.31
C ALA A 418 16.35 19.11 1.29
N PHE A 419 15.40 19.95 0.89
CA PHE A 419 15.66 21.14 0.06
C PHE A 419 16.69 22.09 0.70
N ARG A 420 16.49 22.43 1.98
CA ARG A 420 17.44 23.28 2.71
C ARG A 420 18.86 22.73 2.63
N ASP A 421 19.05 21.45 2.86
CA ASP A 421 20.38 20.83 2.81
C ASP A 421 20.95 20.86 1.39
N ALA A 422 20.12 20.61 0.35
CA ALA A 422 20.55 20.66 -1.05
C ALA A 422 20.99 22.06 -1.54
N VAL A 423 20.51 23.12 -0.90
CA VAL A 423 20.94 24.50 -1.22
C VAL A 423 22.07 24.99 -0.32
N THR A 424 22.28 24.34 0.83
CA THR A 424 23.32 24.74 1.79
C THR A 424 24.65 24.08 1.46
N TYR A 425 24.62 22.84 1.02
CA TYR A 425 25.76 22.02 0.65
C TYR A 425 25.85 21.83 -0.86
#